data_fc5cafca41b0d12b1e77804f647c78fb
#
_entry.id   fc5cafca41b0d12b1e77804f647c78fb
#
_cell.length_a   1.000
_cell.length_b   1.000
_cell.length_c   1.000
_cell.angle_alpha   90.00
_cell.angle_beta   90.00
_cell.angle_gamma   90.00
#
_symmetry.space_group_name_H-M   'P 1'
#
loop_
_entity.id
_entity.type
_entity.pdbx_description
1 polymer ?
#
loop_
_entity_poly.entity_id
_entity_poly.type
_entity_poly.pdbx_seq_one_letter_code
_entity_poly.pdbx_strand_id
1 'polypeptide(L)'
;MKTLFRVVCLSTVILAGCASNKSGTVEISPESKAEIKKEVEIVQKKMSDCVADVNKTEEAKYVNANVIVIFPDSPNAKQLLNSPEFINQEQAIALKKFKDATMQCRPIAKELPKPEMVAVYEYYYSKVDDVYDDLVNKRITIGVANQERQMRLHYTNDKWAQVMKGYQGG
;
A
#
# COMPACT_ATOMS: atom_id res chain seq x y z
N MET A 1 53.94 -68.11 18.41
CA MET A 1 52.72 -68.85 18.81
C MET A 1 51.53 -67.96 18.76
N LYS A 2 50.64 -68.21 17.80
CA LYS A 2 49.20 -68.40 17.90
C LYS A 2 48.48 -67.18 18.58
N THR A 3 47.47 -66.53 18.10
CA THR A 3 46.32 -66.99 17.27
C THR A 3 45.60 -65.83 16.69
N LEU A 4 45.11 -66.03 15.46
CA LEU A 4 44.09 -65.14 14.77
C LEU A 4 42.82 -64.96 15.60
N PHE A 5 42.26 -63.76 15.56
CA PHE A 5 40.84 -63.65 15.62
C PHE A 5 40.37 -62.55 14.60
N ARG A 6 39.72 -63.04 13.57
CA ARG A 6 39.00 -62.23 12.60
C ARG A 6 37.69 -61.82 13.22
N VAL A 7 37.41 -60.49 13.30
CA VAL A 7 36.09 -60.00 13.52
C VAL A 7 35.67 -59.21 12.27
N VAL A 8 34.74 -59.81 11.58
CA VAL A 8 34.05 -59.16 10.44
C VAL A 8 33.06 -58.18 11.00
N CYS A 9 33.30 -56.88 10.87
CA CYS A 9 32.27 -55.85 11.10
C CYS A 9 31.58 -55.52 9.79
N LEU A 10 30.31 -55.93 9.69
CA LEU A 10 29.36 -55.49 8.66
C LEU A 10 29.16 -54.01 8.81
N SER A 11 29.61 -53.24 7.82
CA SER A 11 29.35 -51.83 7.72
C SER A 11 27.98 -51.62 7.08
N THR A 12 26.95 -51.37 7.88
CA THR A 12 25.66 -50.85 7.41
C THR A 12 25.84 -49.42 7.03
N VAL A 13 25.87 -49.13 5.72
CA VAL A 13 25.81 -47.78 5.17
C VAL A 13 24.38 -47.30 5.32
N ILE A 14 24.14 -46.43 6.32
CA ILE A 14 22.91 -45.68 6.43
C ILE A 14 23.02 -44.51 5.47
N LEU A 15 22.35 -44.59 4.31
CA LEU A 15 22.11 -43.48 3.41
C LEU A 15 21.12 -42.53 4.10
N ALA A 16 21.65 -41.54 4.81
CA ALA A 16 20.87 -40.39 5.24
C ALA A 16 20.47 -39.62 3.99
N GLY A 17 19.23 -39.86 3.54
CA GLY A 17 18.61 -39.07 2.51
C GLY A 17 18.48 -37.62 3.01
N CYS A 18 19.23 -36.68 2.40
CA CYS A 18 18.98 -35.27 2.53
C CYS A 18 17.60 -35.01 1.95
N ALA A 19 16.60 -34.88 2.83
CA ALA A 19 15.33 -34.27 2.47
C ALA A 19 15.63 -32.82 2.13
N SER A 20 15.78 -32.50 0.84
CA SER A 20 15.74 -31.17 0.33
C SER A 20 14.37 -30.58 0.68
N ASN A 21 14.29 -29.75 1.70
CA ASN A 21 13.18 -28.87 1.90
C ASN A 21 13.16 -27.91 0.68
N LYS A 22 12.53 -28.36 -0.40
CA LYS A 22 12.03 -27.43 -1.41
C LYS A 22 11.02 -26.56 -0.69
N SER A 23 11.42 -25.33 -0.39
CA SER A 23 10.52 -24.24 -0.08
C SER A 23 9.55 -24.14 -1.27
N GLY A 24 8.44 -24.84 -1.15
CA GLY A 24 7.43 -24.88 -2.20
C GLY A 24 6.82 -23.50 -2.28
N THR A 25 7.22 -22.73 -3.26
CA THR A 25 6.37 -21.65 -3.79
C THR A 25 5.07 -22.32 -4.19
N VAL A 26 4.02 -22.10 -3.39
CA VAL A 26 2.68 -22.57 -3.74
C VAL A 26 2.28 -21.81 -5.01
N GLU A 27 2.36 -22.49 -6.14
CA GLU A 27 1.92 -21.93 -7.41
C GLU A 27 0.40 -21.76 -7.35
N ILE A 28 -0.06 -20.52 -7.34
CA ILE A 28 -1.49 -20.20 -7.34
C ILE A 28 -2.07 -20.61 -8.70
N SER A 29 -3.14 -21.43 -8.69
CA SER A 29 -3.78 -21.85 -9.93
C SER A 29 -4.33 -20.66 -10.73
N PRO A 30 -4.41 -20.75 -12.08
CA PRO A 30 -4.97 -19.68 -12.91
C PRO A 30 -6.40 -19.29 -12.51
N GLU A 31 -7.22 -20.25 -12.13
CA GLU A 31 -8.60 -20.03 -11.66
C GLU A 31 -8.63 -19.21 -10.36
N SER A 32 -7.79 -19.55 -9.39
CA SER A 32 -7.60 -18.78 -8.16
C SER A 32 -7.12 -17.35 -8.43
N LYS A 33 -6.26 -17.16 -9.42
CA LYS A 33 -5.79 -15.81 -9.80
C LYS A 33 -6.91 -14.94 -10.38
N ALA A 34 -7.76 -15.53 -11.22
CA ALA A 34 -8.92 -14.83 -11.80
C ALA A 34 -9.93 -14.42 -10.73
N GLU A 35 -10.16 -15.28 -9.74
CA GLU A 35 -11.05 -15.00 -8.61
C GLU A 35 -10.49 -13.86 -7.74
N ILE A 36 -9.21 -13.93 -7.35
CA ILE A 36 -8.53 -12.87 -6.60
C ILE A 36 -8.62 -11.53 -7.34
N LYS A 37 -8.39 -11.51 -8.65
CA LYS A 37 -8.49 -10.29 -9.45
C LYS A 37 -9.89 -9.68 -9.39
N LYS A 38 -10.93 -10.51 -9.50
CA LYS A 38 -12.34 -10.08 -9.41
C LYS A 38 -12.66 -9.49 -8.02
N GLU A 39 -12.20 -10.14 -6.95
CA GLU A 39 -12.37 -9.62 -5.59
C GLU A 39 -11.66 -8.27 -5.41
N VAL A 40 -10.43 -8.14 -5.90
CA VAL A 40 -9.67 -6.88 -5.89
C VAL A 40 -10.43 -5.77 -6.61
N GLU A 41 -10.97 -6.03 -7.81
CA GLU A 41 -11.74 -5.06 -8.59
C GLU A 41 -13.00 -4.58 -7.82
N ILE A 42 -13.69 -5.49 -7.14
CA ILE A 42 -14.86 -5.15 -6.30
C ILE A 42 -14.45 -4.22 -5.15
N VAL A 43 -13.39 -4.56 -4.42
CA VAL A 43 -12.93 -3.76 -3.28
C VAL A 43 -12.40 -2.40 -3.75
N GLN A 44 -11.63 -2.35 -4.83
CA GLN A 44 -11.15 -1.10 -5.40
C GLN A 44 -12.30 -0.19 -5.85
N LYS A 45 -13.34 -0.78 -6.44
CA LYS A 45 -14.54 -0.02 -6.80
C LYS A 45 -15.21 0.57 -5.56
N LYS A 46 -15.43 -0.20 -4.50
CA LYS A 46 -15.98 0.30 -3.23
C LYS A 46 -15.15 1.45 -2.66
N MET A 47 -13.81 1.32 -2.64
CA MET A 47 -12.92 2.38 -2.17
C MET A 47 -13.05 3.64 -3.04
N SER A 48 -13.06 3.47 -4.36
CA SER A 48 -13.20 4.58 -5.31
C SER A 48 -14.54 5.30 -5.13
N ASP A 49 -15.64 4.56 -5.02
CA ASP A 49 -16.97 5.13 -4.82
C ASP A 49 -17.03 5.92 -3.49
N CYS A 50 -16.50 5.36 -2.40
CA CYS A 50 -16.44 6.05 -1.11
C CYS A 50 -15.64 7.35 -1.19
N VAL A 51 -14.45 7.33 -1.78
CA VAL A 51 -13.60 8.52 -1.95
C VAL A 51 -14.26 9.53 -2.88
N ALA A 52 -14.95 9.08 -3.94
CA ALA A 52 -15.68 9.96 -4.83
C ALA A 52 -16.81 10.71 -4.11
N ASP A 53 -17.48 10.08 -3.15
CA ASP A 53 -18.51 10.74 -2.34
C ASP A 53 -17.90 11.76 -1.38
N VAL A 54 -16.79 11.45 -0.72
CA VAL A 54 -16.05 12.42 0.09
C VAL A 54 -15.61 13.63 -0.75
N ASN A 55 -15.15 13.41 -1.97
CA ASN A 55 -14.67 14.47 -2.85
C ASN A 55 -15.78 15.43 -3.36
N LYS A 56 -17.05 15.08 -3.17
CA LYS A 56 -18.19 15.96 -3.47
C LYS A 56 -18.49 16.97 -2.36
N THR A 57 -17.93 16.79 -1.17
CA THR A 57 -18.16 17.67 -0.02
C THR A 57 -17.57 19.06 -0.22
N GLU A 58 -18.12 20.07 0.47
CA GLU A 58 -17.60 21.43 0.39
C GLU A 58 -16.19 21.53 0.99
N GLU A 59 -15.90 20.76 2.03
CA GLU A 59 -14.56 20.64 2.60
C GLU A 59 -13.54 20.11 1.58
N ALA A 60 -13.89 19.08 0.83
CA ALA A 60 -13.01 18.54 -0.20
C ALA A 60 -12.77 19.53 -1.34
N LYS A 61 -13.81 20.25 -1.76
CA LYS A 61 -13.70 21.33 -2.78
C LYS A 61 -12.79 22.45 -2.29
N TYR A 62 -12.99 22.90 -1.04
CA TYR A 62 -12.15 23.93 -0.44
C TYR A 62 -10.68 23.46 -0.32
N VAL A 63 -10.46 22.24 0.17
CA VAL A 63 -9.11 21.66 0.31
C VAL A 63 -8.44 21.54 -1.05
N ASN A 64 -9.15 21.05 -2.08
CA ASN A 64 -8.60 20.95 -3.44
C ASN A 64 -8.28 22.32 -4.06
N ALA A 65 -9.04 23.34 -3.71
CA ALA A 65 -8.80 24.68 -4.22
C ALA A 65 -7.65 25.40 -3.52
N ASN A 66 -7.37 25.11 -2.24
CA ASN A 66 -6.56 25.98 -1.40
C ASN A 66 -5.40 25.29 -0.67
N VAL A 67 -5.36 23.94 -0.62
CA VAL A 67 -4.41 23.22 0.26
C VAL A 67 -3.75 22.05 -0.45
N ILE A 68 -4.54 21.05 -0.84
CA ILE A 68 -4.02 19.77 -1.39
C ILE A 68 -4.61 19.52 -2.77
N VAL A 69 -3.75 19.25 -3.73
CA VAL A 69 -4.14 18.83 -5.08
C VAL A 69 -4.79 17.44 -5.00
N ILE A 70 -6.13 17.40 -4.92
CA ILE A 70 -6.90 16.15 -4.96
C ILE A 70 -7.00 15.67 -6.41
N PHE A 71 -7.31 16.59 -7.32
CA PHE A 71 -7.45 16.33 -8.75
C PHE A 71 -6.28 16.96 -9.52
N PRO A 72 -5.48 16.16 -10.25
CA PRO A 72 -4.33 16.67 -11.03
C PRO A 72 -4.71 17.77 -12.05
N ASP A 73 -5.91 17.68 -12.59
CA ASP A 73 -6.43 18.62 -13.60
C ASP A 73 -7.04 19.92 -13.00
N SER A 74 -6.92 20.11 -11.68
CA SER A 74 -7.40 21.33 -11.03
C SER A 74 -6.66 22.55 -11.57
N PRO A 75 -7.34 23.66 -11.87
CA PRO A 75 -6.73 24.86 -12.44
C PRO A 75 -5.57 25.43 -11.60
N ASN A 76 -5.63 25.26 -10.29
CA ASN A 76 -4.65 25.71 -9.30
C ASN A 76 -3.61 24.64 -8.90
N ALA A 77 -3.65 23.45 -9.49
CA ALA A 77 -2.73 22.36 -9.14
C ALA A 77 -1.26 22.79 -9.20
N LYS A 78 -0.85 23.47 -10.29
CA LYS A 78 0.52 23.98 -10.45
C LYS A 78 0.90 25.02 -9.38
N GLN A 79 -0.04 25.88 -9.00
CA GLN A 79 0.18 26.88 -7.95
C GLN A 79 0.38 26.21 -6.60
N LEU A 80 -0.48 25.25 -6.23
CA LEU A 80 -0.40 24.53 -4.97
C LEU A 80 0.89 23.69 -4.87
N LEU A 81 1.32 23.05 -5.96
CA LEU A 81 2.56 22.27 -6.00
C LEU A 81 3.82 23.10 -5.78
N ASN A 82 3.76 24.40 -6.06
CA ASN A 82 4.91 25.30 -5.92
C ASN A 82 4.70 26.37 -4.84
N SER A 83 3.66 26.24 -4.02
CA SER A 83 3.33 27.23 -2.99
C SER A 83 4.39 27.23 -1.87
N PRO A 84 5.05 28.37 -1.60
CA PRO A 84 5.93 28.54 -0.46
C PRO A 84 5.19 28.81 0.84
N GLU A 85 3.87 28.90 0.81
CA GLU A 85 3.05 29.31 1.94
C GLU A 85 2.88 28.16 2.95
N PHE A 86 2.82 28.53 4.21
CA PHE A 86 2.37 27.66 5.28
C PHE A 86 0.84 27.71 5.38
N ILE A 87 0.27 26.59 5.83
CA ILE A 87 -1.17 26.48 6.05
C ILE A 87 -1.65 27.50 7.08
N ASN A 88 -2.76 28.17 6.83
CA ASN A 88 -3.43 29.03 7.80
C ASN A 88 -4.46 28.23 8.64
N GLN A 89 -5.10 28.88 9.62
CA GLN A 89 -6.01 28.19 10.54
C GLN A 89 -7.25 27.65 9.84
N GLU A 90 -7.83 28.39 8.90
CA GLU A 90 -9.02 27.95 8.16
C GLU A 90 -8.71 26.75 7.28
N GLN A 91 -7.59 26.79 6.56
CA GLN A 91 -7.10 25.69 5.74
C GLN A 91 -6.81 24.43 6.60
N ALA A 92 -6.22 24.59 7.79
CA ALA A 92 -5.94 23.50 8.69
C ALA A 92 -7.22 22.82 9.22
N ILE A 93 -8.24 23.63 9.56
CA ILE A 93 -9.56 23.12 9.95
C ILE A 93 -10.21 22.31 8.81
N ALA A 94 -10.20 22.87 7.59
CA ALA A 94 -10.77 22.21 6.43
C ALA A 94 -10.03 20.91 6.09
N LEU A 95 -8.68 20.91 6.14
CA LEU A 95 -7.89 19.72 5.92
C LEU A 95 -8.17 18.62 6.94
N LYS A 96 -8.33 18.99 8.22
CA LYS A 96 -8.66 18.02 9.27
C LYS A 96 -10.02 17.37 8.99
N LYS A 97 -11.04 18.14 8.69
CA LYS A 97 -12.38 17.61 8.35
C LYS A 97 -12.33 16.70 7.12
N PHE A 98 -11.59 17.08 6.09
CA PHE A 98 -11.37 16.26 4.91
C PHE A 98 -10.65 14.95 5.25
N LYS A 99 -9.58 15.00 6.08
CA LYS A 99 -8.88 13.81 6.59
C LYS A 99 -9.86 12.89 7.31
N ASP A 100 -10.65 13.42 8.26
CA ASP A 100 -11.63 12.66 9.03
C ASP A 100 -12.68 11.98 8.13
N ALA A 101 -13.16 12.68 7.10
CA ALA A 101 -14.07 12.11 6.12
C ALA A 101 -13.43 10.98 5.30
N THR A 102 -12.18 11.13 4.86
CA THR A 102 -11.47 10.08 4.11
C THR A 102 -11.15 8.87 4.97
N MET A 103 -10.96 9.02 6.28
CA MET A 103 -10.73 7.91 7.20
C MET A 103 -11.87 6.90 7.21
N GLN A 104 -13.10 7.32 6.92
CA GLN A 104 -14.26 6.42 6.85
C GLN A 104 -14.15 5.41 5.69
N CYS A 105 -13.38 5.73 4.65
CA CYS A 105 -13.16 4.85 3.51
C CYS A 105 -12.04 3.80 3.73
N ARG A 106 -11.14 4.03 4.67
CA ARG A 106 -9.94 3.20 4.89
C ARG A 106 -10.23 1.75 5.29
N PRO A 107 -11.27 1.46 6.12
CA PRO A 107 -11.58 0.08 6.48
C PRO A 107 -11.89 -0.81 5.29
N ILE A 108 -12.37 -0.25 4.17
CA ILE A 108 -12.67 -1.01 2.95
C ILE A 108 -11.41 -1.73 2.42
N ALA A 109 -10.22 -1.13 2.59
CA ALA A 109 -8.98 -1.77 2.17
C ALA A 109 -8.72 -3.12 2.86
N LYS A 110 -9.27 -3.34 4.05
CA LYS A 110 -9.14 -4.62 4.79
C LYS A 110 -9.96 -5.76 4.17
N GLU A 111 -10.87 -5.43 3.25
CA GLU A 111 -11.63 -6.43 2.47
C GLU A 111 -10.80 -7.02 1.31
N LEU A 112 -9.60 -6.50 1.03
CA LEU A 112 -8.72 -7.04 0.00
C LEU A 112 -8.33 -8.49 0.33
N PRO A 113 -8.29 -9.38 -0.68
CA PRO A 113 -8.20 -10.82 -0.45
C PRO A 113 -6.84 -11.30 0.08
N LYS A 114 -5.82 -10.44 0.09
CA LYS A 114 -4.46 -10.80 0.51
C LYS A 114 -3.86 -9.77 1.45
N PRO A 115 -3.18 -10.21 2.54
CA PRO A 115 -2.57 -9.29 3.50
C PRO A 115 -1.56 -8.31 2.90
N GLU A 116 -0.77 -8.74 1.91
CA GLU A 116 0.18 -7.87 1.23
C GLU A 116 -0.49 -6.74 0.43
N MET A 117 -1.70 -6.97 -0.07
CA MET A 117 -2.52 -5.94 -0.74
C MET A 117 -3.03 -4.91 0.28
N VAL A 118 -3.50 -5.38 1.44
CA VAL A 118 -3.92 -4.52 2.55
C VAL A 118 -2.76 -3.66 3.02
N ALA A 119 -1.58 -4.27 3.22
CA ALA A 119 -0.38 -3.57 3.70
C ALA A 119 0.05 -2.41 2.79
N VAL A 120 -0.14 -2.51 1.47
CA VAL A 120 0.14 -1.40 0.54
C VAL A 120 -0.71 -0.18 0.86
N TYR A 121 -2.01 -0.36 1.10
CA TYR A 121 -2.92 0.75 1.42
C TYR A 121 -2.68 1.30 2.84
N GLU A 122 -2.46 0.44 3.83
CA GLU A 122 -2.15 0.88 5.21
C GLU A 122 -0.87 1.71 5.25
N TYR A 123 0.17 1.29 4.51
CA TYR A 123 1.38 2.08 4.35
C TYR A 123 1.09 3.46 3.74
N TYR A 124 0.33 3.50 2.64
CA TYR A 124 -0.05 4.76 2.00
C TYR A 124 -0.78 5.70 2.97
N TYR A 125 -1.78 5.20 3.66
CA TYR A 125 -2.56 6.01 4.60
C TYR A 125 -1.68 6.58 5.72
N SER A 126 -0.81 5.75 6.31
CA SER A 126 0.14 6.21 7.33
C SER A 126 1.02 7.33 6.81
N LYS A 127 1.57 7.18 5.58
CA LYS A 127 2.49 8.18 5.02
C LYS A 127 1.80 9.47 4.59
N VAL A 128 0.55 9.41 4.17
CA VAL A 128 -0.25 10.62 3.90
C VAL A 128 -0.63 11.32 5.21
N ASP A 129 -0.92 10.56 6.26
CA ASP A 129 -1.18 11.14 7.58
C ASP A 129 0.03 11.89 8.12
N ASP A 130 1.25 11.31 7.99
CA ASP A 130 2.50 11.99 8.37
C ASP A 130 2.61 13.35 7.64
N VAL A 131 2.35 13.39 6.33
CA VAL A 131 2.40 14.63 5.53
C VAL A 131 1.35 15.66 6.00
N TYR A 132 0.14 15.23 6.28
CA TYR A 132 -0.92 16.14 6.74
C TYR A 132 -0.62 16.69 8.14
N ASP A 133 -0.07 15.86 9.01
CA ASP A 133 0.33 16.29 10.35
C ASP A 133 1.52 17.27 10.31
N ASP A 134 2.48 17.07 9.42
CA ASP A 134 3.56 18.02 9.19
C ASP A 134 3.05 19.35 8.64
N LEU A 135 2.11 19.32 7.70
CA LEU A 135 1.51 20.51 7.13
C LEU A 135 0.72 21.31 8.18
N VAL A 136 -0.18 20.66 8.94
CA VAL A 136 -1.00 21.30 9.97
C VAL A 136 -0.12 21.92 11.07
N ASN A 137 0.97 21.27 11.42
CA ASN A 137 1.94 21.78 12.41
C ASN A 137 2.93 22.79 11.81
N LYS A 138 2.73 23.22 10.55
CA LYS A 138 3.60 24.19 9.86
C LYS A 138 5.07 23.78 9.81
N ARG A 139 5.35 22.48 9.77
CA ARG A 139 6.71 21.96 9.57
C ARG A 139 7.12 21.98 8.11
N ILE A 140 6.13 21.92 7.21
CA ILE A 140 6.32 22.00 5.77
C ILE A 140 5.32 23.01 5.14
N THR A 141 5.68 23.50 3.95
CA THR A 141 4.79 24.39 3.16
C THR A 141 3.73 23.59 2.42
N ILE A 142 2.70 24.27 1.91
CA ILE A 142 1.66 23.67 1.05
C ILE A 142 2.30 22.98 -0.16
N GLY A 143 3.30 23.61 -0.79
CA GLY A 143 3.99 23.04 -1.94
C GLY A 143 4.71 21.73 -1.60
N VAL A 144 5.47 21.72 -0.52
CA VAL A 144 6.18 20.52 -0.05
C VAL A 144 5.19 19.40 0.29
N ALA A 145 4.10 19.70 0.98
CA ALA A 145 3.07 18.71 1.30
C ALA A 145 2.47 18.07 0.03
N ASN A 146 2.19 18.86 -0.99
CA ASN A 146 1.67 18.35 -2.25
C ASN A 146 2.67 17.48 -3.00
N GLN A 147 3.95 17.87 -3.04
CA GLN A 147 5.03 17.08 -3.66
C GLN A 147 5.23 15.75 -2.92
N GLU A 148 5.32 15.77 -1.58
CA GLU A 148 5.44 14.58 -0.75
C GLU A 148 4.26 13.62 -0.97
N ARG A 149 3.02 14.14 -0.97
CA ARG A 149 1.84 13.32 -1.21
C ARG A 149 1.88 12.65 -2.58
N GLN A 150 2.30 13.37 -3.63
CA GLN A 150 2.45 12.78 -4.96
C GLN A 150 3.52 11.68 -4.98
N MET A 151 4.66 11.88 -4.33
CA MET A 151 5.69 10.85 -4.22
C MET A 151 5.17 9.60 -3.49
N ARG A 152 4.39 9.77 -2.41
CA ARG A 152 3.79 8.64 -1.69
C ARG A 152 2.80 7.87 -2.55
N LEU A 153 1.99 8.59 -3.33
CA LEU A 153 1.05 7.96 -4.27
C LEU A 153 1.79 7.17 -5.35
N HIS A 154 2.83 7.76 -5.94
CA HIS A 154 3.63 7.09 -6.97
C HIS A 154 4.28 5.81 -6.42
N TYR A 155 4.96 5.90 -5.28
CA TYR A 155 5.54 4.75 -4.61
C TYR A 155 4.50 3.65 -4.32
N THR A 156 3.29 4.04 -3.89
CA THR A 156 2.20 3.09 -3.62
C THR A 156 1.74 2.38 -4.88
N ASN A 157 1.62 3.11 -5.99
CA ASN A 157 1.26 2.53 -7.29
C ASN A 157 2.32 1.51 -7.76
N ASP A 158 3.61 1.81 -7.58
CA ASP A 158 4.69 0.89 -7.92
C ASP A 158 4.64 -0.38 -7.04
N LYS A 159 4.41 -0.21 -5.74
CA LYS A 159 4.24 -1.34 -4.81
C LYS A 159 3.03 -2.18 -5.15
N TRP A 160 1.91 -1.53 -5.45
CA TRP A 160 0.71 -2.22 -5.91
C TRP A 160 0.96 -3.04 -7.17
N ALA A 161 1.62 -2.44 -8.17
CA ALA A 161 1.97 -3.14 -9.40
C ALA A 161 2.89 -4.36 -9.15
N GLN A 162 3.84 -4.26 -8.19
CA GLN A 162 4.69 -5.38 -7.79
C GLN A 162 3.89 -6.52 -7.16
N VAL A 163 2.97 -6.20 -6.23
CA VAL A 163 2.09 -7.19 -5.61
C VAL A 163 1.20 -7.86 -6.66
N MET A 164 0.59 -7.07 -7.54
CA MET A 164 -0.34 -7.59 -8.55
C MET A 164 0.34 -8.46 -9.62
N LYS A 165 1.65 -8.30 -9.88
CA LYS A 165 2.38 -9.21 -10.79
C LYS A 165 2.27 -10.67 -10.39
N GLY A 166 2.24 -10.97 -9.08
CA GLY A 166 2.07 -12.34 -8.58
C GLY A 166 0.71 -12.96 -8.93
N TYR A 167 -0.28 -12.12 -9.24
CA TYR A 167 -1.68 -12.50 -9.52
C TYR A 167 -2.10 -12.26 -10.97
N GLN A 168 -1.24 -11.68 -11.80
CA GLN A 168 -1.47 -11.61 -13.25
C GLN A 168 -1.19 -12.99 -13.82
N GLY A 169 -2.19 -13.60 -14.45
CA GLY A 169 -2.12 -14.95 -15.00
C GLY A 169 -1.03 -15.11 -16.06
N GLY A 170 -0.61 -16.32 -16.28
CA GLY A 170 0.12 -16.71 -17.47
C GLY A 170 -0.78 -16.75 -18.68
#